data_40fe70fde85aa1dc795edccc6486ab6c
#
_entry.id   40fe70fde85aa1dc795edccc6486ab6c
#
_cell.length_a   1.000
_cell.length_b   1.000
_cell.length_c   1.000
_cell.angle_alpha   90.00
_cell.angle_beta   90.00
_cell.angle_gamma   90.00
#
_symmetry.space_group_name_H-M   'P 1'
#
loop_
_entity.id
_entity.type
_entity.pdbx_description
1 polymer ?
#
loop_
_entity_poly.entity_id
_entity_poly.type
_entity_poly.pdbx_seq_one_letter_code
_entity_poly.pdbx_strand_id
1 'polypeptide(L)'
;HTDAKLKVEVESHNLMDGAARGASEGVMLALNIGAVLMAFVALIYLVNQGSTALFGHSFTEIMGWMFRPFAWLMGIPAQDVAAVGQLLGTKTVVNEFVAYASMSDMIQAGTLSPRSVTIATYALCGFANPGSLGILIAGLSGLVPERRKEITQLGLKSLVAGTLAVFMTACIAGILG
;
A
#
# COMPACT_ATOMS: atom_id res chain seq x y z
N HIS A 1 -5.34 26.73 17.06
CA HIS A 1 -5.58 25.81 18.19
C HIS A 1 -7.06 25.47 18.22
N THR A 2 -7.44 24.36 17.63
CA THR A 2 -8.77 23.79 17.78
C THR A 2 -8.67 22.80 18.94
N ASP A 3 -9.20 23.19 20.10
CA ASP A 3 -9.48 22.27 21.21
C ASP A 3 -10.62 21.33 20.78
N ALA A 4 -10.29 20.34 19.98
CA ALA A 4 -11.20 19.26 19.68
C ALA A 4 -11.26 18.34 20.91
N LYS A 5 -12.17 18.61 21.82
CA LYS A 5 -12.56 17.63 22.84
C LYS A 5 -13.29 16.51 22.13
N LEU A 6 -12.56 15.46 21.74
CA LEU A 6 -13.15 14.20 21.27
C LEU A 6 -13.98 13.62 22.42
N LYS A 7 -15.33 13.76 22.34
CA LYS A 7 -16.25 12.93 23.11
C LYS A 7 -16.26 11.56 22.45
N VAL A 8 -15.47 10.63 22.97
CA VAL A 8 -15.61 9.23 22.61
C VAL A 8 -16.81 8.68 23.37
N GLU A 9 -17.94 8.49 22.70
CA GLU A 9 -19.07 7.77 23.26
C GLU A 9 -18.66 6.28 23.34
N VAL A 10 -18.46 5.79 24.55
CA VAL A 10 -18.19 4.37 24.79
C VAL A 10 -19.53 3.65 24.74
N GLU A 11 -19.84 3.03 23.61
CA GLU A 11 -21.09 2.31 23.39
C GLU A 11 -21.12 0.90 24.03
N SER A 12 -20.01 0.42 24.60
CA SER A 12 -19.91 -0.90 25.24
C SER A 12 -20.24 -0.82 26.73
N HIS A 13 -21.14 -1.68 27.19
CA HIS A 13 -21.62 -1.69 28.58
C HIS A 13 -20.66 -2.40 29.55
N ASN A 14 -19.82 -3.32 29.07
CA ASN A 14 -18.81 -4.03 29.84
C ASN A 14 -17.70 -4.60 28.94
N LEU A 15 -16.65 -5.17 29.56
CA LEU A 15 -15.50 -5.72 28.85
C LEU A 15 -15.88 -6.84 27.86
N MET A 16 -16.81 -7.71 28.23
CA MET A 16 -17.25 -8.83 27.36
C MET A 16 -18.04 -8.34 26.17
N ASP A 17 -18.90 -7.35 26.37
CA ASP A 17 -19.67 -6.68 25.30
C ASP A 17 -18.73 -5.97 24.35
N GLY A 18 -17.74 -5.23 24.86
CA GLY A 18 -16.71 -4.58 24.04
C GLY A 18 -15.88 -5.59 23.24
N ALA A 19 -15.50 -6.70 23.83
CA ALA A 19 -14.76 -7.77 23.16
C ALA A 19 -15.59 -8.45 22.05
N ALA A 20 -16.85 -8.79 22.33
CA ALA A 20 -17.74 -9.43 21.37
C ALA A 20 -18.05 -8.49 20.18
N ARG A 21 -18.30 -7.20 20.45
CA ARG A 21 -18.54 -6.18 19.43
C ARG A 21 -17.30 -5.95 18.58
N GLY A 22 -16.12 -5.77 19.21
CA GLY A 22 -14.86 -5.58 18.48
C GLY A 22 -14.50 -6.78 17.62
N ALA A 23 -14.75 -8.01 18.07
CA ALA A 23 -14.55 -9.21 17.27
C ALA A 23 -15.49 -9.25 16.05
N SER A 24 -16.78 -8.93 16.23
CA SER A 24 -17.77 -8.89 15.15
C SER A 24 -17.43 -7.81 14.11
N GLU A 25 -17.11 -6.59 14.57
CA GLU A 25 -16.71 -5.48 13.70
C GLU A 25 -15.41 -5.78 12.95
N GLY A 26 -14.43 -6.42 13.62
CA GLY A 26 -13.17 -6.85 13.01
C GLY A 26 -13.36 -7.88 11.91
N VAL A 27 -14.23 -8.88 12.09
CA VAL A 27 -14.55 -9.86 11.04
C VAL A 27 -15.23 -9.20 9.84
N MET A 28 -16.20 -8.31 10.09
CA MET A 28 -16.87 -7.57 9.01
C MET A 28 -15.88 -6.69 8.24
N LEU A 29 -14.98 -6.00 8.94
CA LEU A 29 -13.94 -5.19 8.32
C LEU A 29 -13.01 -6.06 7.46
N ALA A 30 -12.56 -7.21 7.95
CA ALA A 30 -11.71 -8.14 7.21
C ALA A 30 -12.40 -8.66 5.94
N LEU A 31 -13.67 -9.04 6.01
CA LEU A 31 -14.45 -9.47 4.85
C LEU A 31 -14.61 -8.35 3.81
N ASN A 32 -14.91 -7.13 4.27
CA ASN A 32 -15.02 -5.96 3.38
C ASN A 32 -13.70 -5.64 2.70
N ILE A 33 -12.58 -5.67 3.42
CA ILE A 33 -11.24 -5.47 2.86
C ILE A 33 -10.95 -6.57 1.82
N GLY A 34 -11.23 -7.84 2.13
CA GLY A 34 -11.05 -8.95 1.20
C GLY A 34 -11.84 -8.77 -0.09
N ALA A 35 -13.12 -8.37 0.01
CA ALA A 35 -13.97 -8.10 -1.15
C ALA A 35 -13.42 -6.95 -2.01
N VAL A 36 -12.99 -5.85 -1.39
CA VAL A 36 -12.37 -4.71 -2.08
C VAL A 36 -11.08 -5.13 -2.77
N LEU A 37 -10.21 -5.89 -2.10
CA LEU A 37 -8.97 -6.38 -2.71
C LEU A 37 -9.24 -7.25 -3.93
N MET A 38 -10.19 -8.18 -3.87
CA MET A 38 -10.57 -9.00 -5.02
C MET A 38 -11.06 -8.15 -6.20
N ALA A 39 -11.91 -7.17 -5.94
CA ALA A 39 -12.42 -6.26 -6.97
C ALA A 39 -11.30 -5.43 -7.61
N PHE A 40 -10.36 -4.89 -6.81
CA PHE A 40 -9.22 -4.13 -7.32
C PHE A 40 -8.25 -5.00 -8.12
N VAL A 41 -7.94 -6.21 -7.66
CA VAL A 41 -7.08 -7.15 -8.41
C VAL A 41 -7.70 -7.48 -9.77
N ALA A 42 -9.01 -7.75 -9.82
CA ALA A 42 -9.71 -7.99 -11.08
C ALA A 42 -9.67 -6.75 -12.00
N LEU A 43 -9.90 -5.55 -11.45
CA LEU A 43 -9.84 -4.31 -12.22
C LEU A 43 -8.44 -4.07 -12.79
N ILE A 44 -7.38 -4.23 -11.99
CA ILE A 44 -6.00 -4.07 -12.44
C ILE A 44 -5.62 -5.12 -13.49
N TYR A 45 -6.14 -6.35 -13.37
CA TYR A 45 -5.97 -7.36 -14.41
C TYR A 45 -6.55 -6.89 -15.75
N LEU A 46 -7.77 -6.34 -15.76
CA LEU A 46 -8.40 -5.79 -16.97
C LEU A 46 -7.59 -4.59 -17.54
N VAL A 47 -7.13 -3.70 -16.68
CA VAL A 47 -6.29 -2.56 -17.10
C VAL A 47 -4.97 -3.06 -17.70
N ASN A 48 -4.33 -4.05 -17.11
CA ASN A 48 -3.10 -4.65 -17.65
C ASN A 48 -3.33 -5.30 -19.02
N GLN A 49 -4.42 -6.05 -19.19
CA GLN A 49 -4.77 -6.66 -20.47
C GLN A 49 -5.03 -5.60 -21.55
N GLY A 50 -5.80 -4.56 -21.22
CA GLY A 50 -6.06 -3.43 -22.12
C GLY A 50 -4.77 -2.67 -22.49
N SER A 51 -3.92 -2.40 -21.52
CA SER A 51 -2.63 -1.73 -21.74
C SER A 51 -1.71 -2.58 -22.62
N THR A 52 -1.63 -3.90 -22.37
CA THR A 52 -0.82 -4.81 -23.17
C THR A 52 -1.34 -4.87 -24.62
N ALA A 53 -2.66 -4.88 -24.83
CA ALA A 53 -3.25 -4.90 -26.17
C ALA A 53 -2.98 -3.60 -26.95
N LEU A 54 -2.92 -2.44 -26.26
CA LEU A 54 -2.74 -1.13 -26.90
C LEU A 54 -1.25 -0.74 -27.08
N PHE A 55 -0.42 -1.05 -26.07
CA PHE A 55 0.96 -0.56 -25.95
C PHE A 55 2.02 -1.67 -25.98
N GLY A 56 1.62 -2.94 -25.99
CA GLY A 56 2.54 -4.07 -25.89
C GLY A 56 3.12 -4.33 -24.49
N HIS A 57 2.75 -3.50 -23.51
CA HIS A 57 3.23 -3.58 -22.13
C HIS A 57 2.09 -3.44 -21.14
N SER A 58 2.14 -4.16 -20.03
CA SER A 58 1.15 -4.02 -18.96
C SER A 58 1.30 -2.67 -18.24
N PHE A 59 0.21 -2.15 -17.70
CA PHE A 59 0.24 -0.93 -16.90
C PHE A 59 1.17 -1.06 -15.68
N THR A 60 1.19 -2.23 -15.07
CA THR A 60 2.10 -2.52 -13.94
C THR A 60 3.58 -2.48 -14.36
N GLU A 61 3.93 -2.96 -15.57
CA GLU A 61 5.29 -2.83 -16.11
C GLU A 61 5.68 -1.38 -16.39
N ILE A 62 4.78 -0.61 -16.98
CA ILE A 62 4.99 0.83 -17.25
C ILE A 62 5.25 1.56 -15.92
N MET A 63 4.43 1.31 -14.92
CA MET A 63 4.64 1.85 -13.58
C MET A 63 5.96 1.37 -12.97
N GLY A 64 6.33 0.11 -13.17
CA GLY A 64 7.63 -0.42 -12.76
C GLY A 64 8.80 0.39 -13.34
N TRP A 65 8.74 0.76 -14.60
CA TRP A 65 9.76 1.60 -15.22
C TRP A 65 9.86 2.99 -14.58
N MET A 66 8.73 3.59 -14.24
CA MET A 66 8.70 4.89 -13.53
C MET A 66 9.33 4.81 -12.14
N PHE A 67 9.29 3.66 -11.49
CA PHE A 67 9.88 3.47 -10.15
C PHE A 67 11.36 3.06 -10.16
N ARG A 68 11.97 2.72 -11.31
CA ARG A 68 13.41 2.39 -11.41
C ARG A 68 14.33 3.49 -10.85
N PRO A 69 14.13 4.78 -11.15
CA PRO A 69 14.96 5.84 -10.58
C PRO A 69 14.90 5.89 -9.05
N PHE A 70 13.72 5.65 -8.47
CA PHE A 70 13.56 5.59 -7.01
C PHE A 70 14.26 4.37 -6.40
N ALA A 71 14.16 3.19 -7.04
CA ALA A 71 14.89 2.00 -6.63
C ALA A 71 16.40 2.25 -6.63
N TRP A 72 16.92 2.87 -7.69
CA TRP A 72 18.32 3.24 -7.79
C TRP A 72 18.75 4.23 -6.69
N LEU A 73 17.96 5.27 -6.45
CA LEU A 73 18.21 6.28 -5.40
C LEU A 73 18.22 5.68 -3.99
N MET A 74 17.44 4.63 -3.74
CA MET A 74 17.43 3.91 -2.46
C MET A 74 18.66 3.01 -2.26
N GLY A 75 19.55 2.92 -3.27
CA GLY A 75 20.79 2.12 -3.19
C GLY A 75 20.64 0.66 -3.60
N ILE A 76 19.60 0.35 -4.38
CA ILE A 76 19.45 -0.98 -5.00
C ILE A 76 20.57 -1.18 -6.02
N PRO A 77 21.29 -2.34 -6.00
CA PRO A 77 22.28 -2.70 -7.01
C PRO A 77 21.68 -2.66 -8.43
N ALA A 78 22.48 -2.18 -9.41
CA ALA A 78 22.01 -1.91 -10.78
C ALA A 78 21.32 -3.12 -11.43
N GLN A 79 21.78 -4.34 -11.14
CA GLN A 79 21.21 -5.60 -11.63
C GLN A 79 19.77 -5.82 -11.15
N ASP A 80 19.41 -5.33 -9.96
CA ASP A 80 18.12 -5.59 -9.30
C ASP A 80 17.15 -4.40 -9.44
N VAL A 81 17.61 -3.25 -9.96
CA VAL A 81 16.79 -2.01 -10.10
C VAL A 81 15.51 -2.27 -10.89
N ALA A 82 15.58 -3.07 -11.94
CA ALA A 82 14.42 -3.38 -12.76
C ALA A 82 13.39 -4.23 -11.99
N ALA A 83 13.84 -5.25 -11.28
CA ALA A 83 12.99 -6.12 -10.48
C ALA A 83 12.34 -5.37 -9.31
N VAL A 84 13.13 -4.60 -8.55
CA VAL A 84 12.60 -3.79 -7.44
C VAL A 84 11.69 -2.67 -7.95
N GLY A 85 12.02 -2.02 -9.07
CA GLY A 85 11.13 -1.05 -9.71
C GLY A 85 9.76 -1.66 -10.04
N GLN A 86 9.72 -2.90 -10.51
CA GLN A 86 8.48 -3.61 -10.79
C GLN A 86 7.69 -3.94 -9.50
N LEU A 87 8.36 -4.33 -8.43
CA LEU A 87 7.73 -4.52 -7.12
C LEU A 87 7.09 -3.23 -6.60
N LEU A 88 7.78 -2.10 -6.73
CA LEU A 88 7.26 -0.78 -6.35
C LEU A 88 6.06 -0.37 -7.23
N GLY A 89 6.12 -0.65 -8.53
CA GLY A 89 5.00 -0.47 -9.45
C GLY A 89 3.79 -1.30 -9.04
N THR A 90 3.99 -2.59 -8.77
CA THR A 90 2.96 -3.52 -8.30
C THR A 90 2.34 -3.03 -6.99
N LYS A 91 3.15 -2.65 -5.99
CA LYS A 91 2.67 -2.07 -4.74
C LYS A 91 1.77 -0.86 -4.98
N THR A 92 2.18 0.03 -5.86
CA THR A 92 1.48 1.31 -6.10
C THR A 92 0.19 1.11 -6.88
N VAL A 93 0.18 0.20 -7.85
CA VAL A 93 -0.97 -0.05 -8.72
C VAL A 93 -1.97 -1.02 -8.09
N VAL A 94 -1.47 -2.10 -7.51
CA VAL A 94 -2.29 -3.16 -6.90
C VAL A 94 -2.33 -2.98 -5.38
N ASN A 95 -1.36 -3.52 -4.70
CA ASN A 95 -1.12 -3.34 -3.26
C ASN A 95 0.23 -3.97 -2.84
N GLU A 96 0.62 -3.73 -1.59
CA GLU A 96 1.84 -4.25 -0.99
C GLU A 96 1.81 -5.78 -0.81
N PHE A 97 0.65 -6.37 -0.54
CA PHE A 97 0.52 -7.82 -0.35
C PHE A 97 0.94 -8.59 -1.60
N VAL A 98 0.41 -8.19 -2.77
CA VAL A 98 0.78 -8.78 -4.06
C VAL A 98 2.26 -8.53 -4.39
N ALA A 99 2.77 -7.35 -4.06
CA ALA A 99 4.19 -7.04 -4.25
C ALA A 99 5.09 -7.91 -3.38
N TYR A 100 4.75 -8.16 -2.11
CA TYR A 100 5.49 -9.08 -1.24
C TYR A 100 5.41 -10.54 -1.71
N ALA A 101 4.25 -10.99 -2.19
CA ALA A 101 4.13 -12.32 -2.78
C ALA A 101 5.08 -12.48 -3.98
N SER A 102 5.08 -11.51 -4.91
CA SER A 102 6.01 -11.50 -6.04
C SER A 102 7.47 -11.43 -5.60
N MET A 103 7.79 -10.67 -4.55
CA MET A 103 9.14 -10.61 -3.98
C MET A 103 9.55 -11.96 -3.38
N SER A 104 8.63 -12.67 -2.72
CA SER A 104 8.88 -14.02 -2.20
C SER A 104 9.27 -14.99 -3.31
N ASP A 105 8.57 -14.97 -4.43
CA ASP A 105 8.89 -15.80 -5.60
C ASP A 105 10.28 -15.46 -6.16
N MET A 106 10.62 -14.17 -6.24
CA MET A 106 11.95 -13.72 -6.68
C MET A 106 13.08 -14.15 -5.73
N ILE A 107 12.83 -14.15 -4.42
CA ILE A 107 13.78 -14.63 -3.40
C ILE A 107 14.01 -16.12 -3.55
N GLN A 108 12.94 -16.92 -3.70
CA GLN A 108 13.03 -18.37 -3.89
C GLN A 108 13.75 -18.73 -5.20
N ALA A 109 13.56 -17.93 -6.24
CA ALA A 109 14.27 -18.08 -7.52
C ALA A 109 15.74 -17.59 -7.48
N GLY A 110 16.18 -16.97 -6.37
CA GLY A 110 17.54 -16.44 -6.23
C GLY A 110 17.84 -15.25 -7.15
N THR A 111 16.82 -14.53 -7.61
CA THR A 111 16.96 -13.43 -8.57
C THR A 111 17.21 -12.06 -7.94
N LEU A 112 17.12 -11.96 -6.60
CA LEU A 112 17.39 -10.74 -5.86
C LEU A 112 18.58 -10.92 -4.92
N SER A 113 19.47 -9.93 -4.88
CA SER A 113 20.56 -9.89 -3.91
C SER A 113 20.03 -9.65 -2.48
N PRO A 114 20.71 -10.13 -1.42
CA PRO A 114 20.29 -9.90 -0.03
C PRO A 114 20.10 -8.43 0.31
N ARG A 115 20.95 -7.55 -0.21
CA ARG A 115 20.82 -6.10 -0.04
C ARG A 115 19.52 -5.58 -0.65
N SER A 116 19.18 -6.01 -1.87
CA SER A 116 17.95 -5.63 -2.54
C SER A 116 16.71 -6.12 -1.78
N VAL A 117 16.76 -7.33 -1.23
CA VAL A 117 15.69 -7.88 -0.38
C VAL A 117 15.48 -7.00 0.84
N THR A 118 16.57 -6.62 1.54
CA THR A 118 16.46 -5.75 2.72
C THR A 118 15.81 -4.41 2.37
N ILE A 119 16.35 -3.69 1.38
CA ILE A 119 15.84 -2.37 0.99
C ILE A 119 14.39 -2.47 0.49
N ALA A 120 14.08 -3.45 -0.38
CA ALA A 120 12.74 -3.65 -0.92
C ALA A 120 11.73 -3.98 0.18
N THR A 121 12.11 -4.77 1.20
CA THR A 121 11.24 -5.07 2.34
C THR A 121 10.73 -3.80 3.00
N TYR A 122 11.60 -2.84 3.29
CA TYR A 122 11.18 -1.57 3.86
C TYR A 122 10.44 -0.68 2.86
N ALA A 123 10.86 -0.66 1.59
CA ALA A 123 10.21 0.14 0.56
C ALA A 123 8.76 -0.31 0.26
N LEU A 124 8.46 -1.60 0.43
CA LEU A 124 7.13 -2.16 0.22
C LEU A 124 6.21 -2.01 1.44
N CYS A 125 6.75 -1.80 2.63
CA CYS A 125 5.99 -1.81 3.90
C CYS A 125 4.89 -0.72 4.00
N GLY A 126 4.87 0.28 3.14
CA GLY A 126 3.91 1.38 3.21
C GLY A 126 2.55 1.03 2.60
N PHE A 127 1.48 1.29 3.32
CA PHE A 127 0.09 1.13 2.88
C PHE A 127 -0.33 2.33 2.01
N ALA A 128 0.34 2.50 0.85
CA ALA A 128 0.19 3.66 -0.03
C ALA A 128 -0.14 3.23 -1.47
N ASN A 129 -1.40 2.92 -1.72
CA ASN A 129 -1.98 2.60 -3.01
C ASN A 129 -3.43 3.11 -3.08
N PRO A 130 -4.09 3.16 -4.26
CA PRO A 130 -5.46 3.65 -4.40
C PRO A 130 -6.48 2.90 -3.54
N GLY A 131 -6.33 1.57 -3.38
CA GLY A 131 -7.21 0.75 -2.55
C GLY A 131 -7.12 1.14 -1.07
N SER A 132 -5.89 1.26 -0.54
CA SER A 132 -5.66 1.68 0.84
C SER A 132 -6.14 3.11 1.11
N LEU A 133 -6.01 4.00 0.12
CA LEU A 133 -6.55 5.36 0.22
C LEU A 133 -8.08 5.33 0.35
N GLY A 134 -8.76 4.49 -0.44
CA GLY A 134 -10.21 4.30 -0.33
C GLY A 134 -10.64 3.82 1.05
N ILE A 135 -9.93 2.83 1.60
CA ILE A 135 -10.19 2.29 2.95
C ILE A 135 -9.96 3.38 4.02
N LEU A 136 -8.87 4.14 3.91
CA LEU A 136 -8.55 5.23 4.84
C LEU A 136 -9.63 6.32 4.83
N ILE A 137 -10.05 6.75 3.63
CA ILE A 137 -11.11 7.77 3.47
C ILE A 137 -12.43 7.24 4.04
N ALA A 138 -12.81 6.00 3.77
CA ALA A 138 -14.02 5.40 4.29
C ALA A 138 -13.99 5.32 5.83
N GLY A 139 -12.90 4.81 6.41
CA GLY A 139 -12.73 4.68 7.85
C GLY A 139 -12.78 6.02 8.59
N LEU A 140 -11.99 6.99 8.15
CA LEU A 140 -11.97 8.33 8.76
C LEU A 140 -13.30 9.08 8.57
N SER A 141 -13.95 8.92 7.41
CA SER A 141 -15.26 9.55 7.18
C SER A 141 -16.37 8.89 7.99
N GLY A 142 -16.22 7.63 8.38
CA GLY A 142 -17.12 6.96 9.31
C GLY A 142 -17.03 7.54 10.73
N LEU A 143 -15.82 7.92 11.16
CA LEU A 143 -15.58 8.51 12.48
C LEU A 143 -15.97 9.99 12.55
N VAL A 144 -15.77 10.75 11.47
CA VAL A 144 -16.04 12.20 11.40
C VAL A 144 -16.69 12.55 10.07
N PRO A 145 -17.99 12.26 9.89
CA PRO A 145 -18.69 12.44 8.62
C PRO A 145 -18.67 13.89 8.10
N GLU A 146 -18.68 14.86 9.00
CA GLU A 146 -18.70 16.30 8.69
C GLU A 146 -17.41 16.75 7.98
N ARG A 147 -16.30 16.04 8.19
CA ARG A 147 -14.99 16.35 7.60
C ARG A 147 -14.65 15.51 6.36
N ARG A 148 -15.58 14.72 5.85
CA ARG A 148 -15.35 13.81 4.71
C ARG A 148 -14.71 14.52 3.50
N LYS A 149 -15.16 15.73 3.20
CA LYS A 149 -14.63 16.53 2.08
C LYS A 149 -13.15 16.86 2.28
N GLU A 150 -12.78 17.29 3.48
CA GLU A 150 -11.39 17.60 3.85
C GLU A 150 -10.51 16.33 3.82
N ILE A 151 -11.00 15.24 4.41
CA ILE A 151 -10.32 13.93 4.40
C ILE A 151 -10.02 13.48 2.96
N THR A 152 -11.01 13.58 2.07
CA THR A 152 -10.83 13.21 0.66
C THR A 152 -9.81 14.09 -0.06
N GLN A 153 -9.82 15.41 0.20
CA GLN A 153 -8.86 16.35 -0.39
C GLN A 153 -7.42 16.11 0.08
N LEU A 154 -7.24 15.71 1.34
CA LEU A 154 -5.94 15.41 1.90
C LEU A 154 -5.43 14.01 1.51
N GLY A 155 -6.32 13.10 1.14
CA GLY A 155 -6.01 11.71 0.87
C GLY A 155 -4.89 11.53 -0.15
N LEU A 156 -4.96 12.19 -1.30
CA LEU A 156 -3.93 12.08 -2.33
C LEU A 156 -2.56 12.62 -1.86
N LYS A 157 -2.57 13.71 -1.08
CA LYS A 157 -1.34 14.27 -0.49
C LYS A 157 -0.75 13.33 0.54
N SER A 158 -1.57 12.68 1.36
CA SER A 158 -1.14 11.70 2.34
C SER A 158 -0.52 10.46 1.69
N LEU A 159 -1.06 10.02 0.55
CA LEU A 159 -0.51 8.90 -0.22
C LEU A 159 0.91 9.22 -0.73
N VAL A 160 1.11 10.41 -1.31
CA VAL A 160 2.44 10.84 -1.76
C VAL A 160 3.41 10.98 -0.58
N ALA A 161 2.99 11.65 0.50
CA ALA A 161 3.83 11.83 1.69
C ALA A 161 4.20 10.48 2.34
N GLY A 162 3.24 9.55 2.45
CA GLY A 162 3.47 8.20 2.96
C GLY A 162 4.45 7.41 2.10
N THR A 163 4.33 7.51 0.76
CA THR A 163 5.28 6.87 -0.17
C THR A 163 6.70 7.40 0.03
N LEU A 164 6.87 8.72 0.13
CA LEU A 164 8.18 9.33 0.37
C LEU A 164 8.77 8.92 1.73
N ALA A 165 7.96 8.91 2.78
CA ALA A 165 8.40 8.49 4.11
C ALA A 165 8.92 7.04 4.11
N VAL A 166 8.23 6.13 3.43
CA VAL A 166 8.64 4.73 3.29
C VAL A 166 9.93 4.60 2.48
N PHE A 167 10.09 5.37 1.40
CA PHE A 167 11.33 5.39 0.63
C PHE A 167 12.52 5.92 1.44
N MET A 168 12.30 6.93 2.30
CA MET A 168 13.32 7.39 3.24
C MET A 168 13.72 6.29 4.22
N THR A 169 12.76 5.54 4.76
CA THR A 169 13.03 4.40 5.64
C THR A 169 13.85 3.33 4.90
N ALA A 170 13.51 3.04 3.65
CA ALA A 170 14.26 2.11 2.80
C ALA A 170 15.70 2.58 2.52
N CYS A 171 15.91 3.88 2.30
CA CYS A 171 17.25 4.46 2.18
C CYS A 171 18.09 4.23 3.46
N ILE A 172 17.50 4.45 4.63
CA ILE A 172 18.18 4.21 5.91
C ILE A 172 18.53 2.72 6.06
N ALA A 173 17.59 1.83 5.74
CA ALA A 173 17.86 0.39 5.74
C ALA A 173 18.99 0.02 4.79
N GLY A 174 19.08 0.66 3.61
CA GLY A 174 20.15 0.46 2.65
C GLY A 174 21.54 1.01 3.11
N ILE A 175 21.56 1.97 4.03
CA ILE A 175 22.82 2.48 4.62
C ILE A 175 23.31 1.56 5.74
N LEU A 176 22.37 0.96 6.50
CA LEU A 176 22.69 0.13 7.67
C LEU A 176 23.00 -1.33 7.34
N GLY A 177 22.53 -1.84 6.20
CA GLY A 177 22.74 -3.20 5.67
C GLY A 177 23.51 -3.18 4.37
#